data_5c38bdc2b7a0410808512b2fde26193f
#
_entry.id   5c38bdc2b7a0410808512b2fde26193f
#
_cell.length_a   1.000
_cell.length_b   1.000
_cell.length_c   1.000
_cell.angle_alpha   90.00
_cell.angle_beta   90.00
_cell.angle_gamma   90.00
#
_symmetry.space_group_name_H-M   'P 1'
#
loop_
_entity.id
_entity.type
_entity.pdbx_description
1 polymer ?
#
loop_
_entity_poly.entity_id
_entity_poly.type
_entity_poly.pdbx_seq_one_letter_code
_entity_poly.pdbx_strand_id
1 'polypeptide(L)'
;MRARLFLGLMAAAPAAAMALAVAPAAAADPGVTVYPGMEIRQGSTLCTLGFVDPEARAAFTAGHCRGDGPVTDKAGHVIGAMALFDDNTPDGATVTGDHQIADWGAIALADDVQINPVLPGGRALVIDEAQAVSRPGQQVCHFGVVTGESCGTVAAVNNGWFTMGNGVVSQKGDSGGPVYTLTPDGRAAIVGLFNSTWGGAPTAVSWQSTGQRIREAVATQPASSNTGIEAAISFTSESVDAGVNPPA
;
A
#
# COMPACT_ATOMS: atom_id res chain seq x y z
N MET A 1 -7.16 -100.10 32.26
CA MET A 1 -7.94 -98.93 31.99
C MET A 1 -6.99 -97.72 31.98
N ARG A 2 -6.75 -97.14 30.80
CA ARG A 2 -5.79 -96.03 30.61
C ARG A 2 -6.59 -94.79 30.29
N ALA A 3 -6.58 -93.78 31.20
CA ALA A 3 -7.17 -92.47 31.02
C ALA A 3 -6.22 -91.63 30.17
N ARG A 4 -6.73 -91.05 29.09
CA ARG A 4 -5.99 -90.08 28.23
C ARG A 4 -6.45 -88.69 28.67
N LEU A 5 -5.49 -87.93 29.13
CA LEU A 5 -5.65 -86.52 29.46
C LEU A 5 -5.48 -85.69 28.16
N PHE A 6 -6.50 -84.97 27.71
CA PHE A 6 -6.39 -84.01 26.60
C PHE A 6 -6.00 -82.66 27.18
N LEU A 7 -4.80 -82.19 26.82
CA LEU A 7 -4.38 -80.82 27.13
C LEU A 7 -4.87 -79.90 26.00
N GLY A 8 -5.78 -79.03 26.28
CA GLY A 8 -6.27 -78.01 25.34
C GLY A 8 -5.28 -76.83 25.32
N LEU A 9 -4.71 -76.58 24.14
CA LEU A 9 -3.82 -75.41 23.88
C LEU A 9 -4.75 -74.22 23.57
N MET A 10 -4.83 -73.21 24.44
CA MET A 10 -5.45 -71.95 24.16
C MET A 10 -4.46 -71.07 23.42
N ALA A 11 -4.71 -70.74 22.15
CA ALA A 11 -3.97 -69.76 21.38
C ALA A 11 -4.48 -68.36 21.68
N ALA A 12 -3.62 -67.55 22.32
CA ALA A 12 -3.88 -66.12 22.50
C ALA A 12 -3.50 -65.35 21.23
N ALA A 13 -4.48 -64.69 20.58
CA ALA A 13 -4.24 -63.82 19.47
C ALA A 13 -3.73 -62.45 19.93
N PRO A 14 -2.65 -61.89 19.35
CA PRO A 14 -2.22 -60.54 19.69
C PRO A 14 -3.16 -59.50 19.05
N ALA A 15 -3.77 -58.62 19.88
CA ALA A 15 -4.45 -57.41 19.44
C ALA A 15 -3.46 -56.41 18.94
N ALA A 16 -3.35 -56.22 17.63
CA ALA A 16 -2.57 -55.14 17.04
C ALA A 16 -3.29 -53.79 17.26
N ALA A 17 -2.80 -52.97 18.18
CA ALA A 17 -3.25 -51.59 18.36
C ALA A 17 -2.74 -50.77 17.15
N MET A 18 -3.65 -50.40 16.23
CA MET A 18 -3.36 -49.40 15.20
C MET A 18 -3.27 -48.02 15.85
N ALA A 19 -2.06 -47.48 16.02
CA ALA A 19 -1.85 -46.09 16.36
C ALA A 19 -2.21 -45.22 15.12
N LEU A 20 -3.32 -44.49 15.20
CA LEU A 20 -3.63 -43.43 14.26
C LEU A 20 -2.60 -42.32 14.46
N ALA A 21 -1.64 -42.19 13.53
CA ALA A 21 -0.76 -41.08 13.44
C ALA A 21 -1.60 -39.86 12.98
N VAL A 22 -1.90 -38.96 13.91
CA VAL A 22 -2.43 -37.64 13.58
C VAL A 22 -1.29 -36.88 12.92
N ALA A 23 -1.36 -36.70 11.59
CA ALA A 23 -0.44 -35.81 10.87
C ALA A 23 -0.62 -34.40 11.44
N PRO A 24 0.46 -33.66 11.75
CA PRO A 24 0.33 -32.26 12.13
C PRO A 24 -0.35 -31.53 10.97
N ALA A 25 -1.40 -30.76 11.29
CA ALA A 25 -1.99 -29.84 10.33
C ALA A 25 -0.86 -28.93 9.81
N ALA A 26 -0.64 -28.93 8.50
CA ALA A 26 0.28 -27.98 7.89
C ALA A 26 -0.20 -26.58 8.30
N ALA A 27 0.67 -25.83 8.98
CA ALA A 27 0.40 -24.43 9.26
C ALA A 27 0.18 -23.77 7.88
N ALA A 28 -0.95 -23.08 7.70
CA ALA A 28 -1.18 -22.28 6.51
C ALA A 28 0.01 -21.32 6.38
N ASP A 29 0.59 -21.25 5.19
CA ASP A 29 1.67 -20.31 4.88
C ASP A 29 1.16 -18.92 5.27
N PRO A 30 1.85 -18.14 6.14
CA PRO A 30 1.39 -16.82 6.48
C PRO A 30 1.39 -16.00 5.19
N GLY A 31 0.20 -15.65 4.70
CA GLY A 31 0.02 -14.92 3.45
C GLY A 31 0.90 -13.66 3.41
N VAL A 32 1.26 -13.20 2.23
CA VAL A 32 2.06 -11.97 2.04
C VAL A 32 1.41 -10.81 2.76
N THR A 33 2.18 -10.09 3.57
CA THR A 33 1.72 -8.86 4.23
C THR A 33 2.08 -7.66 3.38
N VAL A 34 1.07 -6.86 3.01
CA VAL A 34 1.20 -5.61 2.26
C VAL A 34 1.18 -4.43 3.23
N TYR A 35 2.17 -3.54 3.12
CA TYR A 35 2.34 -2.41 4.03
C TYR A 35 2.97 -1.21 3.30
N PRO A 36 2.73 0.05 3.73
CA PRO A 36 3.34 1.23 3.15
C PRO A 36 4.87 1.21 3.35
N GLY A 37 5.62 1.58 2.33
CA GLY A 37 7.09 1.55 2.33
C GLY A 37 7.69 0.23 1.86
N MET A 38 6.91 -0.81 1.56
CA MET A 38 7.44 -2.05 1.00
C MET A 38 7.87 -1.88 -0.46
N GLU A 39 8.80 -2.74 -0.90
CA GLU A 39 9.15 -2.85 -2.32
C GLU A 39 8.01 -3.50 -3.09
N ILE A 40 7.67 -2.89 -4.22
CA ILE A 40 6.75 -3.45 -5.20
C ILE A 40 7.41 -3.51 -6.57
N ARG A 41 6.97 -4.48 -7.37
CA ARG A 41 7.42 -4.65 -8.75
C ARG A 41 6.24 -4.85 -9.68
N GLN A 42 6.32 -4.27 -10.87
CA GLN A 42 5.45 -4.59 -11.98
C GLN A 42 6.28 -4.68 -13.28
N GLY A 43 6.37 -5.87 -13.87
CA GLY A 43 7.34 -6.15 -14.92
C GLY A 43 8.78 -5.90 -14.46
N SER A 44 9.50 -5.02 -15.13
CA SER A 44 10.87 -4.63 -14.78
C SER A 44 10.96 -3.39 -13.87
N THR A 45 9.83 -2.77 -13.56
CA THR A 45 9.76 -1.55 -12.75
C THR A 45 9.79 -1.90 -11.27
N LEU A 46 10.70 -1.27 -10.51
CA LEU A 46 10.82 -1.36 -9.06
C LEU A 46 10.43 -0.01 -8.45
N CYS A 47 9.51 -0.05 -7.50
CA CYS A 47 8.98 1.11 -6.79
C CYS A 47 8.75 0.81 -5.31
N THR A 48 8.28 1.82 -4.59
CA THR A 48 7.85 1.77 -3.19
C THR A 48 6.34 1.89 -3.11
N LEU A 49 5.70 1.11 -2.25
CA LEU A 49 4.28 1.24 -1.96
C LEU A 49 4.03 2.43 -1.02
N GLY A 50 3.13 3.34 -1.40
CA GLY A 50 2.89 4.58 -0.66
C GLY A 50 1.89 4.46 0.46
N PHE A 51 0.70 3.99 0.17
CA PHE A 51 -0.40 3.90 1.14
C PHE A 51 -1.16 2.60 0.95
N VAL A 52 -1.72 2.08 2.03
CA VAL A 52 -2.63 0.94 1.99
C VAL A 52 -3.92 1.27 2.73
N ASP A 53 -5.03 0.94 2.11
CA ASP A 53 -6.36 1.07 2.66
C ASP A 53 -6.93 -0.33 2.93
N PRO A 54 -7.03 -0.75 4.21
CA PRO A 54 -7.55 -2.06 4.55
C PRO A 54 -9.03 -2.25 4.23
N GLU A 55 -9.83 -1.19 4.32
CA GLU A 55 -11.28 -1.27 4.12
C GLU A 55 -11.60 -1.44 2.63
N ALA A 56 -10.92 -0.67 1.82
CA ALA A 56 -11.04 -0.74 0.37
C ALA A 56 -10.27 -1.88 -0.27
N ARG A 57 -9.42 -2.58 0.48
CA ARG A 57 -8.44 -3.53 -0.05
C ARG A 57 -7.66 -2.96 -1.23
N ALA A 58 -7.20 -1.72 -1.08
CA ALA A 58 -6.47 -0.98 -2.09
C ALA A 58 -5.10 -0.53 -1.57
N ALA A 59 -4.16 -0.38 -2.50
CA ALA A 59 -2.88 0.23 -2.21
C ALA A 59 -2.53 1.27 -3.28
N PHE A 60 -1.67 2.22 -2.92
CA PHE A 60 -1.35 3.36 -3.78
C PHE A 60 0.15 3.51 -3.94
N THR A 61 0.56 3.89 -5.13
CA THR A 61 1.95 4.15 -5.53
C THR A 61 1.99 5.24 -6.59
N ALA A 62 3.14 5.54 -7.18
CA ALA A 62 3.22 6.45 -8.33
C ALA A 62 2.67 5.80 -9.61
N GLY A 63 2.10 6.60 -10.51
CA GLY A 63 1.53 6.13 -11.78
C GLY A 63 2.59 5.59 -12.74
N HIS A 64 3.77 6.24 -12.79
CA HIS A 64 4.89 5.78 -13.60
C HIS A 64 5.50 4.45 -13.10
N CYS A 65 5.10 3.96 -11.92
CA CYS A 65 5.46 2.63 -11.44
C CYS A 65 4.76 1.49 -12.19
N ARG A 66 3.79 1.84 -13.03
CA ARG A 66 3.07 0.89 -13.87
C ARG A 66 4.01 0.16 -14.84
N GLY A 67 3.82 -1.12 -14.96
CA GLY A 67 4.48 -2.01 -15.91
C GLY A 67 3.54 -3.10 -16.41
N ASP A 68 4.09 -4.13 -17.02
CA ASP A 68 3.32 -5.26 -17.50
C ASP A 68 3.07 -6.31 -16.40
N GLY A 69 1.90 -6.95 -16.44
CA GLY A 69 1.53 -8.06 -15.56
C GLY A 69 1.04 -7.62 -14.18
N PRO A 70 0.96 -8.57 -13.23
CA PRO A 70 0.52 -8.29 -11.87
C PRO A 70 1.54 -7.46 -11.09
N VAL A 71 1.08 -6.82 -10.03
CA VAL A 71 1.97 -6.20 -9.05
C VAL A 71 2.42 -7.28 -8.06
N THR A 72 3.73 -7.32 -7.80
CA THR A 72 4.34 -8.31 -6.92
C THR A 72 5.16 -7.65 -5.81
N ASP A 73 5.44 -8.40 -4.74
CA ASP A 73 6.44 -8.06 -3.76
C ASP A 73 7.88 -8.33 -4.31
N LYS A 74 8.89 -8.05 -3.50
CA LYS A 74 10.30 -8.30 -3.85
C LYS A 74 10.64 -9.77 -4.09
N ALA A 75 9.85 -10.71 -3.54
CA ALA A 75 10.04 -12.16 -3.72
C ALA A 75 9.30 -12.70 -4.94
N GLY A 76 8.51 -11.88 -5.62
CA GLY A 76 7.71 -12.25 -6.79
C GLY A 76 6.33 -12.77 -6.46
N HIS A 77 5.88 -12.71 -5.21
CA HIS A 77 4.51 -13.06 -4.87
C HIS A 77 3.55 -12.00 -5.37
N VAL A 78 2.48 -12.39 -6.00
CA VAL A 78 1.43 -11.48 -6.49
C VAL A 78 0.72 -10.86 -5.29
N ILE A 79 0.70 -9.52 -5.24
CA ILE A 79 -0.03 -8.76 -4.21
C ILE A 79 -1.30 -8.11 -4.74
N GLY A 80 -1.46 -8.02 -6.06
CA GLY A 80 -2.63 -7.42 -6.70
C GLY A 80 -2.38 -7.03 -8.15
N ALA A 81 -3.26 -6.18 -8.67
CA ALA A 81 -3.18 -5.63 -10.01
C ALA A 81 -3.37 -4.12 -10.02
N MET A 82 -2.61 -3.41 -10.87
CA MET A 82 -2.83 -1.98 -11.11
C MET A 82 -4.20 -1.78 -11.78
N ALA A 83 -5.12 -1.21 -11.06
CA ALA A 83 -6.51 -1.07 -11.51
C ALA A 83 -6.79 0.30 -12.13
N LEU A 84 -6.25 1.37 -11.53
CA LEU A 84 -6.33 2.74 -12.03
C LEU A 84 -4.96 3.40 -11.94
N PHE A 85 -4.69 4.32 -12.82
CA PHE A 85 -3.47 5.12 -12.77
C PHE A 85 -3.64 6.39 -13.61
N ASP A 86 -2.84 7.40 -13.29
CA ASP A 86 -2.59 8.57 -14.10
C ASP A 86 -1.10 8.92 -13.99
N ASP A 87 -0.50 9.26 -15.12
CA ASP A 87 0.89 9.74 -15.19
C ASP A 87 0.99 10.72 -16.35
N ASN A 88 1.01 11.99 -16.02
CA ASN A 88 1.22 13.07 -16.97
C ASN A 88 2.58 13.77 -16.76
N THR A 89 3.50 13.11 -16.06
CA THR A 89 4.85 13.67 -15.83
C THR A 89 5.56 13.88 -17.16
N PRO A 90 6.02 15.10 -17.48
CA PRO A 90 6.70 15.35 -18.74
C PRO A 90 8.07 14.67 -18.78
N ASP A 91 8.34 13.91 -19.83
CA ASP A 91 9.66 13.31 -20.07
C ASP A 91 10.71 14.40 -20.36
N GLY A 92 11.73 14.48 -19.49
CA GLY A 92 12.92 15.33 -19.68
C GLY A 92 12.64 16.83 -19.76
N ALA A 93 11.43 17.28 -19.50
CA ALA A 93 11.04 18.69 -19.53
C ALA A 93 11.31 19.39 -18.20
N THR A 94 11.51 20.71 -18.26
CA THR A 94 11.45 21.56 -17.06
C THR A 94 10.01 21.65 -16.60
N VAL A 95 9.73 21.10 -15.42
CA VAL A 95 8.41 21.23 -14.77
C VAL A 95 8.35 22.62 -14.13
N THR A 96 7.33 23.41 -14.50
CA THR A 96 7.07 24.72 -13.89
C THR A 96 5.94 24.60 -12.87
N GLY A 97 5.91 25.49 -11.86
CA GLY A 97 4.97 25.39 -10.73
C GLY A 97 3.48 25.44 -11.08
N ASP A 98 3.13 25.96 -12.27
CA ASP A 98 1.77 26.03 -12.80
C ASP A 98 1.33 24.74 -13.53
N HIS A 99 2.26 23.87 -13.91
CA HIS A 99 1.92 22.55 -14.45
C HIS A 99 1.18 21.74 -13.40
N GLN A 100 0.00 21.24 -13.74
CA GLN A 100 -0.71 20.28 -12.93
C GLN A 100 -0.14 18.89 -13.16
N ILE A 101 0.49 18.33 -12.13
CA ILE A 101 1.07 17.00 -12.18
C ILE A 101 0.14 16.01 -11.50
N ALA A 102 -0.13 14.91 -12.21
CA ALA A 102 -0.73 13.69 -11.70
C ALA A 102 0.24 12.55 -11.97
N ASP A 103 0.58 11.80 -10.93
CA ASP A 103 1.42 10.61 -11.01
C ASP A 103 1.04 9.68 -9.86
N TRP A 104 -0.01 8.90 -10.06
CA TRP A 104 -0.55 8.00 -9.05
C TRP A 104 -1.07 6.71 -9.69
N GLY A 105 -0.93 5.61 -8.95
CA GLY A 105 -1.49 4.31 -9.29
C GLY A 105 -2.23 3.72 -8.10
N ALA A 106 -3.40 3.14 -8.36
CA ALA A 106 -4.21 2.40 -7.40
C ALA A 106 -4.17 0.91 -7.75
N ILE A 107 -3.81 0.10 -6.78
CA ILE A 107 -3.67 -1.35 -6.88
C ILE A 107 -4.85 -2.00 -6.16
N ALA A 108 -5.64 -2.80 -6.87
CA ALA A 108 -6.60 -3.70 -6.25
C ALA A 108 -5.82 -4.87 -5.65
N LEU A 109 -5.88 -5.02 -4.33
CA LEU A 109 -5.13 -6.05 -3.62
C LEU A 109 -5.80 -7.42 -3.76
N ALA A 110 -5.01 -8.47 -3.88
CA ALA A 110 -5.47 -9.85 -3.92
C ALA A 110 -6.13 -10.25 -2.59
N ASP A 111 -7.12 -11.16 -2.64
CA ASP A 111 -7.93 -11.54 -1.47
C ASP A 111 -7.13 -12.26 -0.38
N ASP A 112 -6.05 -12.92 -0.75
CA ASP A 112 -5.20 -13.73 0.12
C ASP A 112 -4.07 -12.96 0.80
N VAL A 113 -3.87 -11.66 0.48
CA VAL A 113 -2.87 -10.84 1.16
C VAL A 113 -3.40 -10.28 2.48
N GLN A 114 -2.53 -10.21 3.47
CA GLN A 114 -2.76 -9.47 4.71
C GLN A 114 -2.41 -7.99 4.51
N ILE A 115 -3.16 -7.10 5.14
CA ILE A 115 -2.93 -5.64 5.00
C ILE A 115 -2.55 -5.08 6.36
N ASN A 116 -1.42 -4.39 6.39
CA ASN A 116 -0.92 -3.74 7.59
C ASN A 116 -0.60 -2.26 7.29
N PRO A 117 -1.42 -1.28 7.73
CA PRO A 117 -1.21 0.13 7.44
C PRO A 117 -0.11 0.78 8.31
N VAL A 118 0.94 0.03 8.62
CA VAL A 118 2.03 0.46 9.51
C VAL A 118 3.33 0.56 8.71
N LEU A 119 3.97 1.73 8.77
CA LEU A 119 5.28 1.98 8.17
C LEU A 119 6.36 1.11 8.82
N PRO A 120 7.45 0.80 8.10
CA PRO A 120 8.67 0.33 8.73
C PRO A 120 9.07 1.29 9.87
N GLY A 121 9.32 0.73 11.08
CA GLY A 121 9.54 1.55 12.28
C GLY A 121 8.31 1.70 13.19
N GLY A 122 7.15 1.13 12.81
CA GLY A 122 6.02 0.90 13.72
C GLY A 122 4.99 2.03 13.81
N ARG A 123 5.06 3.06 12.95
CA ARG A 123 4.03 4.12 12.91
C ARG A 123 2.88 3.74 11.99
N ALA A 124 1.65 3.85 12.48
CA ALA A 124 0.47 3.74 11.63
C ALA A 124 0.43 4.93 10.65
N LEU A 125 0.26 4.65 9.36
CA LEU A 125 0.04 5.64 8.32
C LEU A 125 -1.46 5.78 8.09
N VAL A 126 -1.97 7.00 8.25
CA VAL A 126 -3.40 7.30 8.21
C VAL A 126 -3.70 8.45 7.26
N ILE A 127 -4.95 8.56 6.84
CA ILE A 127 -5.49 9.76 6.23
C ILE A 127 -5.93 10.68 7.38
N ASP A 128 -5.46 11.93 7.35
CA ASP A 128 -5.90 13.00 8.26
C ASP A 128 -6.12 14.25 7.41
N GLU A 129 -7.37 14.60 7.19
CA GLU A 129 -7.77 15.71 6.32
C GLU A 129 -7.22 17.05 6.79
N ALA A 130 -7.08 17.24 8.11
CA ALA A 130 -6.49 18.46 8.66
C ALA A 130 -5.00 18.63 8.29
N GLN A 131 -4.33 17.52 7.95
CA GLN A 131 -2.92 17.48 7.56
C GLN A 131 -2.72 17.26 6.04
N ALA A 132 -3.78 16.96 5.29
CA ALA A 132 -3.70 16.57 3.88
C ALA A 132 -3.18 17.68 2.95
N VAL A 133 -3.27 18.95 3.37
CA VAL A 133 -2.81 20.09 2.57
C VAL A 133 -1.37 20.45 2.94
N SER A 134 -0.47 20.22 1.99
CA SER A 134 0.94 20.59 2.14
C SER A 134 1.14 22.11 2.14
N ARG A 135 2.04 22.61 3.01
CA ARG A 135 2.37 24.04 3.12
C ARG A 135 3.89 24.24 3.18
N PRO A 136 4.45 25.29 2.55
CA PRO A 136 5.86 25.61 2.66
C PRO A 136 6.29 25.69 4.14
N GLY A 137 7.44 25.09 4.46
CA GLY A 137 7.96 24.99 5.83
C GLY A 137 7.38 23.87 6.69
N GLN A 138 6.33 23.16 6.22
CA GLN A 138 5.78 22.01 6.93
C GLN A 138 6.82 20.91 7.07
N GLN A 139 6.96 20.35 8.28
CA GLN A 139 7.81 19.19 8.52
C GLN A 139 7.19 17.96 7.87
N VAL A 140 7.98 17.27 7.06
CA VAL A 140 7.57 16.04 6.38
C VAL A 140 8.67 15.00 6.44
N CYS A 141 8.28 13.74 6.44
CA CYS A 141 9.17 12.61 6.24
C CYS A 141 8.77 11.89 4.96
N HIS A 142 9.75 11.31 4.30
CA HIS A 142 9.58 10.40 3.16
C HIS A 142 10.16 9.04 3.54
N PHE A 143 9.49 7.97 3.13
CA PHE A 143 10.02 6.62 3.22
C PHE A 143 10.15 6.02 1.81
N GLY A 144 11.38 5.74 1.40
CA GLY A 144 11.68 5.01 0.17
C GLY A 144 12.29 3.65 0.47
N VAL A 145 11.98 2.65 -0.34
CA VAL A 145 12.53 1.30 -0.14
C VAL A 145 14.05 1.25 -0.28
N VAL A 146 14.63 2.19 -1.04
CA VAL A 146 16.09 2.28 -1.27
C VAL A 146 16.76 3.16 -0.23
N THR A 147 16.19 4.33 0.09
CA THR A 147 16.82 5.31 1.00
C THR A 147 16.40 5.18 2.45
N GLY A 148 15.29 4.45 2.73
CA GLY A 148 14.69 4.40 4.06
C GLY A 148 13.95 5.69 4.40
N GLU A 149 13.78 5.96 5.72
CA GLU A 149 13.15 7.17 6.22
C GLU A 149 14.13 8.36 6.20
N SER A 150 13.70 9.47 5.65
CA SER A 150 14.38 10.76 5.74
C SER A 150 13.37 11.87 5.94
N CYS A 151 13.72 12.86 6.75
CA CYS A 151 12.81 13.95 7.11
C CYS A 151 13.43 15.32 6.78
N GLY A 152 12.55 16.28 6.51
CA GLY A 152 12.91 17.64 6.18
C GLY A 152 11.68 18.54 6.13
N THR A 153 11.60 19.42 5.16
CA THR A 153 10.47 20.35 5.02
C THR A 153 9.95 20.43 3.60
N VAL A 154 8.68 20.76 3.45
CA VAL A 154 8.11 21.21 2.18
C VAL A 154 8.79 22.52 1.77
N ALA A 155 9.41 22.57 0.60
CA ALA A 155 10.11 23.75 0.10
C ALA A 155 9.16 24.66 -0.70
N ALA A 156 8.37 24.11 -1.62
CA ALA A 156 7.38 24.83 -2.41
C ALA A 156 6.17 23.93 -2.70
N VAL A 157 4.99 24.56 -2.76
CA VAL A 157 3.74 23.89 -3.17
C VAL A 157 3.31 24.45 -4.50
N ASN A 158 2.91 23.54 -5.39
CA ASN A 158 2.56 23.82 -6.77
C ASN A 158 1.18 23.25 -7.10
N ASN A 159 0.83 23.17 -8.39
CA ASN A 159 -0.46 22.67 -8.84
C ASN A 159 -0.54 21.14 -8.76
N GLY A 160 -1.00 20.60 -7.63
CA GLY A 160 -1.15 19.17 -7.37
C GLY A 160 0.11 18.45 -6.91
N TRP A 161 1.24 19.16 -6.72
CA TRP A 161 2.51 18.60 -6.30
C TRP A 161 3.33 19.57 -5.45
N PHE A 162 4.36 19.10 -4.76
CA PHE A 162 5.24 19.92 -3.95
C PHE A 162 6.67 19.39 -3.97
N THR A 163 7.63 20.29 -3.74
CA THR A 163 9.03 19.94 -3.56
C THR A 163 9.39 19.89 -2.08
N MET A 164 10.40 19.08 -1.77
CA MET A 164 10.93 18.90 -0.42
C MET A 164 12.42 19.23 -0.38
N GLY A 165 12.91 19.50 0.83
CA GLY A 165 14.31 19.80 1.07
C GLY A 165 14.69 19.65 2.53
N ASN A 166 15.83 20.25 2.93
CA ASN A 166 16.29 20.31 4.31
C ASN A 166 16.43 18.93 4.99
N GLY A 167 16.94 17.93 4.25
CA GLY A 167 17.22 16.61 4.79
C GLY A 167 16.46 15.46 4.12
N VAL A 168 15.41 15.73 3.34
CA VAL A 168 14.77 14.69 2.54
C VAL A 168 15.72 14.22 1.45
N VAL A 169 15.96 12.92 1.39
CA VAL A 169 16.78 12.26 0.37
C VAL A 169 15.93 11.28 -0.43
N SER A 170 16.33 11.03 -1.68
CA SER A 170 15.62 10.10 -2.56
C SER A 170 16.54 9.48 -3.59
N GLN A 171 16.22 8.28 -4.03
CA GLN A 171 16.90 7.57 -5.11
C GLN A 171 15.88 6.86 -6.01
N LYS A 172 16.35 6.40 -7.18
CA LYS A 172 15.54 5.54 -8.05
C LYS A 172 15.10 4.29 -7.29
N GLY A 173 13.81 3.99 -7.34
CA GLY A 173 13.16 2.93 -6.58
C GLY A 173 12.34 3.44 -5.40
N ASP A 174 12.57 4.68 -4.92
CA ASP A 174 11.74 5.30 -3.88
C ASP A 174 10.40 5.83 -4.42
N SER A 175 10.23 5.86 -5.74
CA SER A 175 9.01 6.27 -6.45
C SER A 175 7.77 5.59 -5.86
N GLY A 176 6.74 6.37 -5.63
CA GLY A 176 5.48 5.93 -5.01
C GLY A 176 5.51 5.86 -3.50
N GLY A 177 6.69 5.96 -2.86
CA GLY A 177 6.81 5.91 -1.41
C GLY A 177 6.02 7.01 -0.71
N PRO A 178 5.57 6.79 0.54
CA PRO A 178 4.76 7.75 1.27
C PRO A 178 5.57 8.98 1.67
N VAL A 179 4.94 10.15 1.52
CA VAL A 179 5.36 11.39 2.17
C VAL A 179 4.31 11.73 3.23
N TYR A 180 4.75 11.95 4.44
CA TYR A 180 3.85 12.12 5.59
C TYR A 180 4.35 13.15 6.59
N THR A 181 3.43 13.68 7.39
CA THR A 181 3.72 14.50 8.56
C THR A 181 3.39 13.71 9.83
N LEU A 182 4.04 14.06 10.94
CA LEU A 182 3.73 13.44 12.23
C LEU A 182 2.54 14.16 12.89
N THR A 183 1.59 13.38 13.36
CA THR A 183 0.46 13.87 14.13
C THR A 183 0.83 13.97 15.61
N PRO A 184 0.12 14.80 16.42
CA PRO A 184 0.40 14.94 17.85
C PRO A 184 0.31 13.65 18.67
N ASP A 185 -0.49 12.67 18.20
CA ASP A 185 -0.65 11.36 18.83
C ASP A 185 0.39 10.32 18.33
N GLY A 186 1.37 10.75 17.53
CA GLY A 186 2.50 9.92 17.09
C GLY A 186 2.24 9.05 15.86
N ARG A 187 1.08 9.17 15.22
CA ARG A 187 0.81 8.55 13.91
C ARG A 187 1.50 9.33 12.79
N ALA A 188 1.51 8.77 11.60
CA ALA A 188 1.92 9.44 10.37
C ALA A 188 0.66 9.77 9.55
N ALA A 189 0.46 11.04 9.19
CA ALA A 189 -0.59 11.45 8.26
C ALA A 189 -0.02 11.60 6.85
N ILE A 190 -0.55 10.87 5.88
CA ILE A 190 -0.09 10.95 4.49
C ILE A 190 -0.40 12.34 3.91
N VAL A 191 0.58 12.94 3.24
CA VAL A 191 0.44 14.22 2.53
C VAL A 191 0.81 14.15 1.06
N GLY A 192 1.46 13.04 0.61
CA GLY A 192 1.79 12.84 -0.80
C GLY A 192 2.41 11.48 -1.09
N LEU A 193 2.58 11.22 -2.39
CA LEU A 193 3.33 10.09 -2.93
C LEU A 193 4.59 10.62 -3.60
N PHE A 194 5.75 10.07 -3.26
CA PHE A 194 7.00 10.48 -3.88
C PHE A 194 6.98 10.18 -5.39
N ASN A 195 7.27 11.18 -6.18
CA ASN A 195 7.29 11.07 -7.64
C ASN A 195 8.72 10.93 -8.18
N SER A 196 9.53 11.97 -8.04
CA SER A 196 10.82 12.08 -8.71
C SER A 196 11.69 13.15 -8.03
N THR A 197 12.80 13.49 -8.69
CA THR A 197 13.66 14.61 -8.31
C THR A 197 13.71 15.61 -9.47
N TRP A 198 13.17 16.82 -9.24
CA TRP A 198 13.15 17.89 -10.23
C TRP A 198 13.99 19.08 -9.76
N GLY A 199 14.86 19.55 -10.64
CA GLY A 199 15.78 20.63 -10.29
C GLY A 199 16.68 20.33 -9.09
N GLY A 200 16.95 19.05 -8.82
CA GLY A 200 17.72 18.60 -7.66
C GLY A 200 16.91 18.48 -6.35
N ALA A 201 15.62 18.79 -6.36
CA ALA A 201 14.75 18.68 -5.20
C ALA A 201 13.87 17.41 -5.27
N PRO A 202 13.79 16.60 -4.19
CA PRO A 202 12.81 15.55 -4.06
C PRO A 202 11.38 16.11 -4.18
N THR A 203 10.53 15.43 -4.95
CA THR A 203 9.20 15.93 -5.32
C THR A 203 8.14 14.87 -5.08
N ALA A 204 6.96 15.28 -4.62
CA ALA A 204 5.82 14.41 -4.40
C ALA A 204 4.55 14.99 -5.02
N VAL A 205 3.67 14.12 -5.53
CA VAL A 205 2.30 14.49 -5.83
C VAL A 205 1.49 14.60 -4.54
N SER A 206 0.65 15.62 -4.46
CA SER A 206 -0.17 15.87 -3.26
C SER A 206 -1.21 14.78 -3.06
N TRP A 207 -1.36 14.28 -1.83
CA TRP A 207 -2.39 13.30 -1.50
C TRP A 207 -3.80 13.83 -1.74
N GLN A 208 -4.05 15.11 -1.42
CA GLN A 208 -5.32 15.76 -1.68
C GLN A 208 -5.66 15.77 -3.18
N SER A 209 -4.69 16.16 -4.03
CA SER A 209 -4.88 16.14 -5.49
C SER A 209 -5.06 14.73 -6.02
N THR A 210 -4.28 13.77 -5.52
CA THR A 210 -4.40 12.35 -5.86
C THR A 210 -5.81 11.83 -5.55
N GLY A 211 -6.33 12.08 -4.34
CA GLY A 211 -7.68 11.66 -3.96
C GLY A 211 -8.77 12.26 -4.86
N GLN A 212 -8.65 13.53 -5.23
CA GLN A 212 -9.58 14.16 -6.18
C GLN A 212 -9.54 13.46 -7.56
N ARG A 213 -8.33 13.20 -8.10
CA ARG A 213 -8.14 12.54 -9.39
C ARG A 213 -8.67 11.10 -9.40
N ILE A 214 -8.48 10.37 -8.31
CA ILE A 214 -9.04 9.02 -8.17
C ILE A 214 -10.58 9.08 -8.25
N ARG A 215 -11.23 9.98 -7.52
CA ARG A 215 -12.70 10.15 -7.57
C ARG A 215 -13.19 10.48 -8.98
N GLU A 216 -12.50 11.37 -9.69
CA GLU A 216 -12.80 11.73 -11.07
C GLU A 216 -12.65 10.52 -12.01
N ALA A 217 -11.58 9.74 -11.86
CA ALA A 217 -11.32 8.55 -12.68
C ALA A 217 -12.41 7.49 -12.48
N VAL A 218 -12.84 7.26 -11.24
CA VAL A 218 -13.91 6.28 -10.94
C VAL A 218 -15.26 6.74 -11.45
N ALA A 219 -15.60 8.02 -11.28
CA ALA A 219 -16.87 8.55 -11.78
C ALA A 219 -17.02 8.45 -13.31
N THR A 220 -15.91 8.32 -14.03
CA THR A 220 -15.90 8.17 -15.51
C THR A 220 -15.88 6.72 -15.99
N GLN A 221 -15.71 5.74 -15.08
CA GLN A 221 -15.74 4.33 -15.46
C GLN A 221 -17.18 3.80 -15.60
N PRO A 222 -17.45 2.90 -16.58
CA PRO A 222 -18.74 2.25 -16.66
C PRO A 222 -18.95 1.31 -15.46
N ALA A 223 -20.16 1.31 -14.89
CA ALA A 223 -20.54 0.59 -13.66
C ALA A 223 -20.25 -0.92 -13.64
N SER A 224 -19.86 -1.53 -14.75
CA SER A 224 -19.54 -2.96 -14.86
C SER A 224 -18.10 -3.33 -14.50
N SER A 225 -17.21 -2.36 -14.26
CA SER A 225 -15.79 -2.57 -13.94
C SER A 225 -15.41 -2.27 -12.48
N ASN A 226 -16.39 -1.93 -11.63
CA ASN A 226 -16.19 -1.28 -10.33
C ASN A 226 -16.04 -2.23 -9.13
N THR A 227 -15.74 -3.50 -9.30
CA THR A 227 -15.58 -4.42 -8.16
C THR A 227 -14.25 -4.16 -7.42
N GLY A 228 -14.28 -3.41 -6.34
CA GLY A 228 -13.20 -3.28 -5.36
C GLY A 228 -12.68 -1.86 -5.10
N ILE A 229 -12.70 -0.96 -6.09
CA ILE A 229 -12.13 0.40 -5.94
C ILE A 229 -13.19 1.41 -5.48
N GLU A 230 -14.49 1.18 -5.76
CA GLU A 230 -15.58 2.06 -5.28
C GLU A 230 -15.65 2.17 -3.77
N ALA A 231 -15.33 1.09 -3.04
CA ALA A 231 -15.27 1.10 -1.58
C ALA A 231 -14.15 2.03 -1.07
N ALA A 232 -12.97 2.06 -1.76
CA ALA A 232 -11.85 2.93 -1.44
C ALA A 232 -12.16 4.41 -1.54
N ILE A 233 -13.16 4.75 -2.37
CA ILE A 233 -13.47 6.12 -2.74
C ILE A 233 -14.63 6.68 -1.93
N SER A 234 -15.54 5.85 -1.44
CA SER A 234 -16.64 6.24 -0.56
C SER A 234 -16.13 6.89 0.74
N PHE A 235 -14.93 6.51 1.19
CA PHE A 235 -14.32 7.04 2.41
C PHE A 235 -13.94 8.52 2.35
N THR A 236 -13.68 9.05 1.16
CA THR A 236 -13.29 10.46 0.97
C THR A 236 -14.50 11.38 0.67
N SER A 237 -15.72 10.85 0.50
CA SER A 237 -16.89 11.65 0.15
C SER A 237 -17.77 12.04 1.33
N GLU A 238 -17.68 11.35 2.46
CA GLU A 238 -18.56 11.60 3.61
C GLU A 238 -18.19 12.83 4.44
N SER A 239 -16.97 13.32 4.33
CA SER A 239 -16.47 14.45 5.12
C SER A 239 -16.66 15.82 4.50
N VAL A 240 -17.09 15.94 3.25
CA VAL A 240 -17.25 17.24 2.55
C VAL A 240 -18.64 17.88 2.78
N ASP A 241 -19.66 17.12 3.18
CA ASP A 241 -21.02 17.61 3.31
C ASP A 241 -21.40 18.17 4.71
N ALA A 242 -20.51 18.16 5.67
CA ALA A 242 -20.81 18.54 7.07
C ALA A 242 -20.42 19.99 7.43
N GLY A 243 -20.31 20.94 6.49
CA GLY A 243 -19.78 22.24 6.84
C GLY A 243 -20.12 23.47 6.00
N VAL A 244 -21.29 23.56 5.36
CA VAL A 244 -21.72 24.86 4.80
C VAL A 244 -23.20 25.12 5.13
N ASN A 245 -23.44 25.67 6.31
CA ASN A 245 -24.65 26.45 6.57
C ASN A 245 -24.33 27.91 6.29
N PRO A 246 -25.01 28.62 5.38
CA PRO A 246 -24.83 30.05 5.20
C PRO A 246 -25.46 30.79 6.39
N PRO A 247 -24.85 31.90 6.88
CA PRO A 247 -25.44 32.70 7.93
C PRO A 247 -26.70 33.42 7.42
N ALA A 248 -27.72 33.46 8.27
CA ALA A 248 -28.96 34.18 8.10
C ALA A 248 -28.76 35.72 8.12
#